data_e5a31bf0c7c7dd4919e9654c4e4f82ad
#
_entry.id   e5a31bf0c7c7dd4919e9654c4e4f82ad
#
_cell.length_a   1.000
_cell.length_b   1.000
_cell.length_c   1.000
_cell.angle_alpha   90.00
_cell.angle_beta   90.00
_cell.angle_gamma   90.00
#
_symmetry.space_group_name_H-M   'P 1'
#
loop_
_entity.id
_entity.type
_entity.pdbx_description
1 polymer ?
#
loop_
_entity_poly.entity_id
_entity_poly.type
_entity_poly.pdbx_seq_one_letter_code
_entity_poly.pdbx_strand_id
1 'polypeptide(L)'
;KPVDNAGSRGVVLIESSKDLENAIQYSSLNGRNGGVIIEEYLKGSEVSVEVMVVNEDVHILQVTDKLTTGSPHFVEMGHSQPSLLDYKDIRAIKDLAKRAVNSIGINHGPAHVEIMLTDQGPKMIELGARMGGDCITTHLVPLSTGIDMVKATIQIALGECPSMAPRFDKGAAIRYIGETNGVIENISGIDKVNSINGIEHV
;
A
#
# COMPACT_ATOMS: atom_id res chain seq x y z
N LYS A 1 4.30 4.17 -16.55
CA LYS A 1 5.01 3.30 -15.59
C LYS A 1 5.33 1.94 -16.21
N PRO A 2 6.40 1.24 -15.76
CA PRO A 2 6.62 -0.16 -16.14
C PRO A 2 5.45 -1.04 -15.68
N VAL A 3 5.20 -2.13 -16.39
CA VAL A 3 4.16 -3.11 -16.00
C VAL A 3 4.66 -4.11 -14.94
N ASP A 4 5.97 -4.18 -14.68
CA ASP A 4 6.60 -5.23 -13.89
C ASP A 4 7.72 -4.73 -12.95
N ASN A 5 7.52 -3.55 -12.36
CA ASN A 5 8.42 -2.99 -11.34
C ASN A 5 7.62 -2.62 -10.08
N ALA A 6 8.30 -2.20 -9.01
CA ALA A 6 7.72 -1.83 -7.72
C ALA A 6 8.44 -0.61 -7.13
N GLY A 7 7.83 0.02 -6.09
CA GLY A 7 8.40 1.15 -5.38
C GLY A 7 8.57 2.38 -6.26
N SER A 8 7.60 2.69 -7.08
CA SER A 8 7.54 3.85 -7.99
C SER A 8 8.72 3.99 -8.97
N ARG A 9 9.60 2.97 -9.08
CA ARG A 9 10.72 2.99 -10.02
C ARG A 9 10.23 2.96 -11.47
N GLY A 10 10.64 3.95 -12.24
CA GLY A 10 10.22 4.10 -13.63
C GLY A 10 8.84 4.74 -13.81
N VAL A 11 8.19 5.16 -12.71
CA VAL A 11 6.97 5.96 -12.78
C VAL A 11 7.34 7.40 -13.12
N VAL A 12 6.61 7.99 -14.07
CA VAL A 12 6.86 9.35 -14.53
C VAL A 12 5.52 10.06 -14.79
N LEU A 13 5.38 11.26 -14.27
CA LEU A 13 4.28 12.15 -14.62
C LEU A 13 4.60 12.87 -15.94
N ILE A 14 3.66 12.82 -16.88
CA ILE A 14 3.77 13.51 -18.17
C ILE A 14 2.81 14.72 -18.14
N GLU A 15 3.35 15.91 -18.29
CA GLU A 15 2.57 17.15 -18.37
C GLU A 15 2.38 17.63 -19.82
N SER A 16 3.23 17.14 -20.73
CA SER A 16 3.17 17.49 -22.14
C SER A 16 3.34 16.25 -23.02
N SER A 17 2.58 16.19 -24.11
CA SER A 17 2.72 15.13 -25.12
C SER A 17 4.12 15.08 -25.76
N LYS A 18 4.89 16.17 -25.67
CA LYS A 18 6.29 16.21 -26.16
C LYS A 18 7.23 15.33 -25.36
N ASP A 19 6.90 15.05 -24.10
CA ASP A 19 7.72 14.27 -23.18
C ASP A 19 7.39 12.77 -23.23
N LEU A 20 6.33 12.39 -23.96
CA LEU A 20 5.78 11.03 -23.98
C LEU A 20 6.83 9.99 -24.41
N GLU A 21 7.58 10.25 -25.47
CA GLU A 21 8.55 9.29 -26.02
C GLU A 21 9.70 9.04 -25.03
N ASN A 22 10.23 10.10 -24.44
CA ASN A 22 11.27 10.00 -23.40
C ASN A 22 10.77 9.27 -22.16
N ALA A 23 9.53 9.54 -21.75
CA ALA A 23 8.90 8.89 -20.60
C ALA A 23 8.67 7.39 -20.84
N ILE A 24 8.24 7.00 -22.05
CA ILE A 24 8.11 5.60 -22.43
C ILE A 24 9.47 4.91 -22.38
N GLN A 25 10.50 5.51 -22.97
CA GLN A 25 11.84 4.95 -22.96
C GLN A 25 12.38 4.80 -21.53
N TYR A 26 12.22 5.83 -20.69
CA TYR A 26 12.62 5.78 -19.28
C TYR A 26 11.89 4.65 -18.53
N SER A 27 10.55 4.57 -18.66
CA SER A 27 9.76 3.51 -18.02
C SER A 27 10.15 2.12 -18.50
N SER A 28 10.34 1.94 -19.82
CA SER A 28 10.74 0.67 -20.43
C SER A 28 12.10 0.18 -19.91
N LEU A 29 13.08 1.08 -19.78
CA LEU A 29 14.41 0.76 -19.25
C LEU A 29 14.41 0.39 -17.75
N ASN A 30 13.38 0.83 -17.01
CA ASN A 30 13.20 0.51 -15.60
C ASN A 30 12.29 -0.71 -15.37
N GLY A 31 11.70 -1.29 -16.42
CA GLY A 31 10.98 -2.55 -16.37
C GLY A 31 11.88 -3.75 -16.67
N ARG A 32 11.40 -4.95 -16.37
CA ARG A 32 12.11 -6.22 -16.68
C ARG A 32 11.87 -6.66 -18.11
N ASN A 33 10.63 -6.51 -18.60
CA ASN A 33 10.21 -6.96 -19.93
C ASN A 33 9.97 -5.81 -20.90
N GLY A 34 10.26 -4.56 -20.49
CA GLY A 34 10.11 -3.37 -21.30
C GLY A 34 8.66 -2.92 -21.58
N GLY A 35 7.68 -3.63 -21.04
CA GLY A 35 6.27 -3.24 -21.14
C GLY A 35 5.98 -1.97 -20.34
N VAL A 36 5.18 -1.07 -20.91
CA VAL A 36 4.81 0.21 -20.30
C VAL A 36 3.30 0.38 -20.31
N ILE A 37 2.74 0.87 -19.22
CA ILE A 37 1.35 1.29 -19.11
C ILE A 37 1.27 2.80 -19.00
N ILE A 38 0.32 3.41 -19.73
CA ILE A 38 0.01 4.84 -19.71
C ILE A 38 -1.40 4.98 -19.17
N GLU A 39 -1.55 5.77 -18.12
CA GLU A 39 -2.81 5.90 -17.39
C GLU A 39 -3.16 7.37 -17.16
N GLU A 40 -4.43 7.64 -16.87
CA GLU A 40 -4.86 8.94 -16.35
C GLU A 40 -4.10 9.25 -15.06
N TYR A 41 -3.57 10.47 -14.94
CA TYR A 41 -3.02 10.93 -13.67
C TYR A 41 -4.13 11.28 -12.68
N LEU A 42 -4.25 10.52 -11.63
CA LEU A 42 -5.24 10.74 -10.58
C LEU A 42 -4.69 11.71 -9.52
N LYS A 43 -5.53 12.67 -9.11
CA LYS A 43 -5.23 13.60 -8.01
C LYS A 43 -6.14 13.30 -6.84
N GLY A 44 -5.56 13.25 -5.63
CA GLY A 44 -6.32 12.96 -4.42
C GLY A 44 -5.44 12.45 -3.29
N SER A 45 -6.08 11.77 -2.34
CA SER A 45 -5.41 11.08 -1.24
C SER A 45 -5.23 9.60 -1.58
N GLU A 46 -4.00 9.13 -1.54
CA GLU A 46 -3.71 7.72 -1.81
C GLU A 46 -3.83 6.89 -0.54
N VAL A 47 -4.47 5.75 -0.66
CA VAL A 47 -4.61 4.74 0.40
C VAL A 47 -4.31 3.36 -0.12
N SER A 48 -3.93 2.45 0.78
CA SER A 48 -3.98 1.03 0.50
C SER A 48 -5.04 0.33 1.35
N VAL A 49 -5.53 -0.79 0.86
CA VAL A 49 -6.50 -1.64 1.55
C VAL A 49 -5.91 -3.03 1.66
N GLU A 50 -5.74 -3.47 2.90
CA GLU A 50 -5.28 -4.82 3.19
C GLU A 50 -6.47 -5.76 3.27
N VAL A 51 -6.42 -6.78 2.45
CA VAL A 51 -7.53 -7.73 2.25
C VAL A 51 -7.06 -9.14 2.51
N MET A 52 -7.90 -9.95 3.13
CA MET A 52 -7.76 -11.40 3.19
C MET A 52 -9.01 -12.06 2.65
N VAL A 53 -8.84 -13.04 1.76
CA VAL A 53 -9.94 -13.83 1.23
C VAL A 53 -9.86 -15.24 1.80
N VAL A 54 -10.95 -15.68 2.41
CA VAL A 54 -11.09 -16.99 3.03
C VAL A 54 -12.34 -17.66 2.45
N ASN A 55 -12.18 -18.73 1.66
CA ASN A 55 -13.30 -19.43 1.02
C ASN A 55 -14.25 -18.47 0.26
N GLU A 56 -13.69 -17.61 -0.59
CA GLU A 56 -14.40 -16.60 -1.37
C GLU A 56 -14.96 -15.41 -0.56
N ASP A 57 -14.95 -15.50 0.78
CA ASP A 57 -15.35 -14.37 1.63
C ASP A 57 -14.23 -13.33 1.72
N VAL A 58 -14.53 -12.11 1.27
CA VAL A 58 -13.58 -10.98 1.23
C VAL A 58 -13.64 -10.18 2.53
N HIS A 59 -12.58 -10.28 3.32
CA HIS A 59 -12.39 -9.56 4.57
C HIS A 59 -11.47 -8.37 4.37
N ILE A 60 -11.98 -7.16 4.56
CA ILE A 60 -11.15 -5.96 4.63
C ILE A 60 -10.57 -5.88 6.04
N LEU A 61 -9.25 -5.98 6.14
CA LEU A 61 -8.56 -5.94 7.43
C LEU A 61 -8.32 -4.51 7.87
N GLN A 62 -7.78 -3.67 6.98
CA GLN A 62 -7.52 -2.27 7.31
C GLN A 62 -7.46 -1.40 6.04
N VAL A 63 -7.72 -0.11 6.23
CA VAL A 63 -7.42 0.95 5.24
C VAL A 63 -6.26 1.76 5.80
N THR A 64 -5.23 1.96 4.96
CA THR A 64 -3.95 2.57 5.32
C THR A 64 -3.79 3.89 4.59
N ASP A 65 -3.57 4.98 5.32
CA ASP A 65 -3.16 6.25 4.71
C ASP A 65 -1.70 6.17 4.27
N LYS A 66 -1.41 6.60 3.05
CA LYS A 66 -0.05 6.66 2.49
C LYS A 66 0.47 8.10 2.55
N LEU A 67 1.67 8.27 3.09
CA LEU A 67 2.42 9.51 3.03
C LEU A 67 3.50 9.37 1.97
N THR A 68 3.46 10.21 0.94
CA THR A 68 4.44 10.20 -0.15
C THR A 68 5.09 11.57 -0.32
N THR A 69 6.23 11.60 -1.03
CA THR A 69 6.86 12.88 -1.44
C THR A 69 6.04 13.64 -2.47
N GLY A 70 5.07 12.98 -3.11
CA GLY A 70 4.39 13.52 -4.28
C GLY A 70 5.30 13.56 -5.53
N SER A 71 4.82 14.31 -6.56
CA SER A 71 5.59 14.49 -7.80
C SER A 71 6.98 15.10 -7.52
N PRO A 72 8.03 14.71 -8.26
CA PRO A 72 8.01 13.81 -9.43
C PRO A 72 8.24 12.34 -9.11
N HIS A 73 8.64 11.97 -7.89
CA HIS A 73 9.16 10.63 -7.59
C HIS A 73 8.17 9.71 -6.87
N PHE A 74 7.16 10.27 -6.19
CA PHE A 74 6.13 9.53 -5.46
C PHE A 74 6.69 8.49 -4.47
N VAL A 75 7.81 8.83 -3.81
CA VAL A 75 8.46 7.95 -2.83
C VAL A 75 7.61 7.86 -1.57
N GLU A 76 7.39 6.66 -1.07
CA GLU A 76 6.66 6.42 0.17
C GLU A 76 7.49 6.86 1.38
N MET A 77 6.90 7.70 2.23
CA MET A 77 7.52 8.28 3.43
C MET A 77 6.89 7.78 4.72
N GLY A 78 5.85 6.98 4.60
CA GLY A 78 5.21 6.36 5.75
C GLY A 78 3.76 5.97 5.52
N HIS A 79 3.24 5.26 6.51
CA HIS A 79 1.88 4.74 6.52
C HIS A 79 1.24 4.93 7.87
N SER A 80 -0.09 5.06 7.92
CA SER A 80 -0.87 5.14 9.15
C SER A 80 -2.14 4.30 9.05
N GLN A 81 -2.48 3.61 10.13
CA GLN A 81 -3.69 2.82 10.29
C GLN A 81 -4.37 3.14 11.64
N PRO A 82 -5.71 3.10 11.72
CA PRO A 82 -6.63 3.12 10.58
C PRO A 82 -6.53 4.43 9.81
N SER A 83 -7.07 4.47 8.59
CA SER A 83 -7.18 5.71 7.81
C SER A 83 -8.00 6.76 8.54
N LEU A 84 -7.57 8.03 8.44
CA LEU A 84 -8.26 9.18 9.01
C LEU A 84 -9.28 9.84 8.07
N LEU A 85 -9.54 9.24 6.91
CA LEU A 85 -10.56 9.69 5.97
C LEU A 85 -11.96 9.58 6.59
N ASP A 86 -12.89 10.37 6.06
CA ASP A 86 -14.28 10.33 6.49
C ASP A 86 -14.91 8.96 6.29
N TYR A 87 -15.84 8.59 7.18
CA TYR A 87 -16.52 7.29 7.15
C TYR A 87 -17.16 6.96 5.78
N LYS A 88 -17.76 7.97 5.12
CA LYS A 88 -18.34 7.82 3.78
C LYS A 88 -17.31 7.36 2.75
N ASP A 89 -16.12 7.97 2.77
CA ASP A 89 -15.04 7.70 1.83
C ASP A 89 -14.39 6.33 2.13
N ILE A 90 -14.15 6.04 3.40
CA ILE A 90 -13.68 4.71 3.83
C ILE A 90 -14.64 3.61 3.36
N ARG A 91 -15.95 3.81 3.48
CA ARG A 91 -16.94 2.85 2.99
C ARG A 91 -16.85 2.66 1.48
N ALA A 92 -16.78 3.74 0.72
CA ALA A 92 -16.67 3.67 -0.74
C ALA A 92 -15.35 2.99 -1.19
N ILE A 93 -14.24 3.26 -0.49
CA ILE A 93 -12.95 2.61 -0.71
C ILE A 93 -13.05 1.10 -0.44
N LYS A 94 -13.61 0.69 0.69
CA LYS A 94 -13.81 -0.72 1.04
C LYS A 94 -14.69 -1.45 0.02
N ASP A 95 -15.75 -0.81 -0.45
CA ASP A 95 -16.65 -1.38 -1.46
C ASP A 95 -15.95 -1.52 -2.82
N LEU A 96 -15.11 -0.56 -3.21
CA LEU A 96 -14.30 -0.66 -4.43
C LEU A 96 -13.27 -1.80 -4.32
N ALA A 97 -12.54 -1.89 -3.20
CA ALA A 97 -11.55 -2.93 -2.97
C ALA A 97 -12.18 -4.34 -3.05
N LYS A 98 -13.34 -4.55 -2.41
CA LYS A 98 -14.07 -5.83 -2.49
C LYS A 98 -14.45 -6.19 -3.92
N ARG A 99 -15.01 -5.24 -4.67
CA ARG A 99 -15.38 -5.47 -6.08
C ARG A 99 -14.16 -5.80 -6.94
N ALA A 100 -13.05 -5.11 -6.74
CA ALA A 100 -11.82 -5.34 -7.47
C ALA A 100 -11.26 -6.75 -7.20
N VAL A 101 -11.17 -7.17 -5.94
CA VAL A 101 -10.73 -8.51 -5.52
C VAL A 101 -11.59 -9.60 -6.14
N ASN A 102 -12.92 -9.45 -6.08
CA ASN A 102 -13.85 -10.40 -6.67
C ASN A 102 -13.73 -10.46 -8.20
N SER A 103 -13.53 -9.31 -8.85
CA SER A 103 -13.51 -9.24 -10.34
C SER A 103 -12.31 -9.94 -10.96
N ILE A 104 -11.19 -10.05 -10.23
CA ILE A 104 -10.00 -10.79 -10.68
C ILE A 104 -9.95 -12.23 -10.17
N GLY A 105 -10.96 -12.68 -9.40
CA GLY A 105 -11.12 -14.08 -9.00
C GLY A 105 -10.17 -14.52 -7.90
N ILE A 106 -9.78 -13.64 -6.95
CA ILE A 106 -9.03 -14.07 -5.76
C ILE A 106 -9.99 -14.78 -4.83
N ASN A 107 -9.84 -16.10 -4.66
CA ASN A 107 -10.71 -16.93 -3.85
C ASN A 107 -10.11 -17.28 -2.48
N HIS A 108 -8.77 -17.24 -2.37
CA HIS A 108 -8.03 -17.54 -1.14
C HIS A 108 -6.76 -16.70 -1.07
N GLY A 109 -6.42 -16.27 0.14
CA GLY A 109 -5.16 -15.58 0.42
C GLY A 109 -5.27 -14.07 0.48
N PRO A 110 -4.11 -13.40 0.59
CA PRO A 110 -4.04 -11.95 0.76
C PRO A 110 -4.21 -11.19 -0.56
N ALA A 111 -4.72 -9.97 -0.46
CA ALA A 111 -4.63 -8.97 -1.52
C ALA A 111 -4.27 -7.60 -0.94
N HIS A 112 -3.49 -6.87 -1.70
CA HIS A 112 -3.12 -5.48 -1.44
C HIS A 112 -3.68 -4.62 -2.56
N VAL A 113 -4.51 -3.64 -2.21
CA VAL A 113 -5.26 -2.83 -3.17
C VAL A 113 -4.91 -1.36 -2.98
N GLU A 114 -4.35 -0.72 -3.99
CA GLU A 114 -4.03 0.70 -3.97
C GLU A 114 -5.13 1.51 -4.65
N ILE A 115 -5.59 2.55 -3.97
CA ILE A 115 -6.75 3.36 -4.37
C ILE A 115 -6.42 4.84 -4.19
N MET A 116 -6.76 5.65 -5.17
CA MET A 116 -6.76 7.11 -5.06
C MET A 116 -8.18 7.60 -4.75
N LEU A 117 -8.35 8.29 -3.63
CA LEU A 117 -9.58 9.01 -3.33
C LEU A 117 -9.53 10.37 -4.03
N THR A 118 -10.26 10.49 -5.13
CA THR A 118 -10.40 11.72 -5.91
C THR A 118 -11.65 12.49 -5.52
N ASP A 119 -11.82 13.71 -6.05
CA ASP A 119 -13.06 14.51 -5.92
C ASP A 119 -14.29 13.82 -6.55
N GLN A 120 -14.08 12.86 -7.47
CA GLN A 120 -15.12 12.04 -8.09
C GLN A 120 -15.34 10.69 -7.37
N GLY A 121 -14.69 10.48 -6.22
CA GLY A 121 -14.71 9.23 -5.45
C GLY A 121 -13.47 8.36 -5.67
N PRO A 122 -13.46 7.15 -5.10
CA PRO A 122 -12.30 6.26 -5.14
C PRO A 122 -12.09 5.67 -6.54
N LYS A 123 -10.84 5.69 -7.00
CA LYS A 123 -10.39 5.08 -8.27
C LYS A 123 -9.22 4.12 -8.00
N MET A 124 -9.21 3.00 -8.72
CA MET A 124 -8.16 1.99 -8.63
C MET A 124 -6.83 2.51 -9.17
N ILE A 125 -5.74 2.22 -8.45
CA ILE A 125 -4.36 2.39 -8.92
C ILE A 125 -3.77 1.04 -9.30
N GLU A 126 -3.79 0.11 -8.34
CA GLU A 126 -3.17 -1.21 -8.51
C GLU A 126 -3.83 -2.22 -7.57
N LEU A 127 -3.77 -3.51 -7.94
CA LEU A 127 -4.15 -4.61 -7.09
C LEU A 127 -3.17 -5.76 -7.29
N GLY A 128 -2.64 -6.27 -6.19
CA GLY A 128 -1.78 -7.45 -6.16
C GLY A 128 -2.39 -8.56 -5.31
N ALA A 129 -2.44 -9.80 -5.84
CA ALA A 129 -2.80 -10.99 -5.07
C ALA A 129 -1.62 -11.40 -4.15
N ARG A 130 -1.25 -10.52 -3.25
CA ARG A 130 -0.11 -10.62 -2.34
C ARG A 130 -0.33 -9.76 -1.10
N MET A 131 0.49 -9.97 -0.10
CA MET A 131 0.59 -9.08 1.06
C MET A 131 1.19 -7.72 0.67
N GLY A 132 0.77 -6.66 1.34
CA GLY A 132 1.40 -5.34 1.29
C GLY A 132 2.83 -5.36 1.82
N GLY A 133 3.67 -4.48 1.26
CA GLY A 133 5.05 -4.26 1.71
C GLY A 133 5.16 -3.31 2.89
N ASP A 134 6.33 -2.70 3.05
CA ASP A 134 6.61 -1.55 3.92
C ASP A 134 6.15 -1.72 5.37
N CYS A 135 6.31 -2.94 5.89
CA CYS A 135 5.85 -3.33 7.22
C CYS A 135 4.33 -3.18 7.46
N ILE A 136 3.54 -2.88 6.44
CA ILE A 136 2.08 -2.76 6.57
C ILE A 136 1.51 -4.09 7.07
N THR A 137 1.79 -5.19 6.36
CA THR A 137 1.26 -6.51 6.68
C THR A 137 1.86 -7.11 7.93
N THR A 138 3.17 -6.94 8.13
CA THR A 138 3.91 -7.60 9.21
C THR A 138 3.83 -6.88 10.55
N HIS A 139 3.59 -5.58 10.55
CA HIS A 139 3.57 -4.75 11.76
C HIS A 139 2.28 -3.94 11.90
N LEU A 140 1.91 -3.11 10.91
CA LEU A 140 0.80 -2.17 11.09
C LEU A 140 -0.55 -2.88 11.25
N VAL A 141 -0.87 -3.88 10.40
CA VAL A 141 -2.14 -4.64 10.55
C VAL A 141 -2.21 -5.37 11.90
N PRO A 142 -1.18 -6.11 12.36
CA PRO A 142 -1.19 -6.71 13.69
C PRO A 142 -1.32 -5.68 14.82
N LEU A 143 -0.61 -4.55 14.75
CA LEU A 143 -0.65 -3.52 15.78
C LEU A 143 -1.99 -2.77 15.83
N SER A 144 -2.64 -2.58 14.68
CA SER A 144 -3.91 -1.86 14.61
C SER A 144 -5.13 -2.74 14.87
N THR A 145 -5.11 -4.02 14.48
CA THR A 145 -6.28 -4.91 14.52
C THR A 145 -6.12 -6.15 15.41
N GLY A 146 -4.89 -6.53 15.72
CA GLY A 146 -4.57 -7.80 16.38
C GLY A 146 -4.61 -9.02 15.46
N ILE A 147 -4.78 -8.82 14.15
CA ILE A 147 -4.76 -9.90 13.15
C ILE A 147 -3.34 -10.11 12.65
N ASP A 148 -2.78 -11.28 12.91
CA ASP A 148 -1.51 -11.69 12.30
C ASP A 148 -1.76 -12.15 10.86
N MET A 149 -1.59 -11.23 9.92
CA MET A 149 -1.90 -11.45 8.51
C MET A 149 -0.94 -12.45 7.86
N VAL A 150 0.31 -12.54 8.32
CA VAL A 150 1.30 -13.52 7.84
C VAL A 150 0.88 -14.92 8.25
N LYS A 151 0.57 -15.10 9.54
CA LYS A 151 0.07 -16.39 10.06
C LYS A 151 -1.22 -16.80 9.36
N ALA A 152 -2.16 -15.88 9.19
CA ALA A 152 -3.42 -16.15 8.50
C ALA A 152 -3.20 -16.60 7.05
N THR A 153 -2.26 -15.97 6.34
CA THR A 153 -1.89 -16.37 4.98
C THR A 153 -1.35 -17.81 4.93
N ILE A 154 -0.49 -18.19 5.88
CA ILE A 154 0.05 -19.54 5.98
C ILE A 154 -1.07 -20.55 6.30
N GLN A 155 -1.96 -20.22 7.23
CA GLN A 155 -3.08 -21.07 7.60
C GLN A 155 -4.01 -21.33 6.40
N ILE A 156 -4.36 -20.29 5.64
CA ILE A 156 -5.17 -20.42 4.43
C ILE A 156 -4.48 -21.32 3.39
N ALA A 157 -3.17 -21.16 3.20
CA ALA A 157 -2.40 -22.00 2.28
C ALA A 157 -2.35 -23.47 2.71
N LEU A 158 -2.52 -23.75 4.00
CA LEU A 158 -2.64 -25.10 4.56
C LEU A 158 -4.08 -25.64 4.56
N GLY A 159 -5.03 -24.89 4.03
CA GLY A 159 -6.46 -25.26 4.00
C GLY A 159 -7.21 -24.98 5.29
N GLU A 160 -6.64 -24.21 6.21
CA GLU A 160 -7.30 -23.78 7.43
C GLU A 160 -8.16 -22.52 7.20
N CYS A 161 -9.13 -22.28 8.07
CA CYS A 161 -10.00 -21.10 8.04
C CYS A 161 -9.74 -20.22 9.27
N PRO A 162 -8.72 -19.34 9.23
CA PRO A 162 -8.43 -18.45 10.36
C PRO A 162 -9.52 -17.39 10.54
N SER A 163 -9.75 -16.99 11.81
CA SER A 163 -10.67 -15.88 12.09
C SER A 163 -10.08 -14.55 11.63
N MET A 164 -10.86 -13.78 10.88
CA MET A 164 -10.53 -12.43 10.42
C MET A 164 -11.20 -11.33 11.27
N ALA A 165 -11.75 -11.70 12.45
CA ALA A 165 -12.32 -10.72 13.36
C ALA A 165 -11.21 -9.92 14.07
N PRO A 166 -11.23 -8.60 14.02
CA PRO A 166 -10.25 -7.78 14.75
C PRO A 166 -10.44 -7.96 16.26
N ARG A 167 -9.33 -7.99 16.99
CA ARG A 167 -9.32 -8.10 18.45
C ARG A 167 -9.45 -6.75 19.14
N PHE A 168 -9.04 -5.70 18.43
CA PHE A 168 -9.08 -4.31 18.88
C PHE A 168 -9.01 -3.39 17.65
N ASP A 169 -9.17 -2.09 17.89
CA ASP A 169 -8.99 -1.02 16.91
C ASP A 169 -8.05 0.02 17.51
N LYS A 170 -6.78 0.04 17.07
CA LYS A 170 -5.73 0.92 17.60
C LYS A 170 -5.02 1.65 16.48
N GLY A 171 -4.44 2.80 16.81
CA GLY A 171 -3.56 3.51 15.89
C GLY A 171 -2.20 2.80 15.76
N ALA A 172 -1.72 2.66 14.52
CA ALA A 172 -0.37 2.22 14.21
C ALA A 172 0.20 3.03 13.05
N ALA A 173 1.47 3.38 13.10
CA ALA A 173 2.09 4.15 12.04
C ALA A 173 3.56 3.78 11.86
N ILE A 174 4.05 3.92 10.63
CA ILE A 174 5.46 3.87 10.30
C ILE A 174 5.85 5.18 9.61
N ARG A 175 7.05 5.67 9.87
CA ARG A 175 7.63 6.83 9.21
C ARG A 175 9.05 6.51 8.79
N TYR A 176 9.36 6.79 7.54
CA TYR A 176 10.71 6.66 7.01
C TYR A 176 11.43 7.99 7.17
N ILE A 177 12.67 7.95 7.64
CA ILE A 177 13.50 9.15 7.70
C ILE A 177 13.87 9.49 6.27
N GLY A 178 13.46 10.68 5.83
CA GLY A 178 13.76 11.18 4.49
C GLY A 178 15.27 11.36 4.32
N GLU A 179 15.75 10.99 3.15
CA GLU A 179 17.13 11.19 2.76
C GLU A 179 17.36 12.58 2.18
N THR A 180 18.53 13.08 2.39
CA THR A 180 19.17 14.10 1.55
C THR A 180 20.22 13.40 0.69
N ASN A 181 20.44 13.87 -0.53
CA ASN A 181 21.50 13.35 -1.37
C ASN A 181 22.83 13.43 -0.61
N GLY A 182 23.46 12.27 -0.36
CA GLY A 182 24.70 12.20 0.39
C GLY A 182 25.03 10.79 0.86
N VAL A 183 26.08 10.71 1.67
CA VAL A 183 26.50 9.50 2.36
C VAL A 183 26.18 9.65 3.83
N ILE A 184 25.45 8.67 4.38
CA ILE A 184 25.14 8.65 5.82
C ILE A 184 26.43 8.24 6.54
N GLU A 185 26.99 9.15 7.32
CA GLU A 185 28.19 8.89 8.12
C GLU A 185 27.87 8.34 9.51
N ASN A 186 26.74 8.76 10.08
CA ASN A 186 26.33 8.32 11.42
C ASN A 186 24.82 8.45 11.63
N ILE A 187 24.25 7.51 12.38
CA ILE A 187 22.88 7.58 12.88
C ILE A 187 22.96 7.55 14.43
N SER A 188 22.40 8.56 15.09
CA SER A 188 22.41 8.68 16.54
C SER A 188 21.01 8.86 17.10
N GLY A 189 20.81 8.53 18.38
CA GLY A 189 19.55 8.72 19.08
C GLY A 189 18.59 7.53 19.01
N ILE A 190 18.97 6.41 18.38
CA ILE A 190 18.14 5.19 18.27
C ILE A 190 17.67 4.71 19.65
N ASP A 191 18.60 4.64 20.65
CA ASP A 191 18.26 4.20 22.00
C ASP A 191 17.22 5.12 22.67
N LYS A 192 17.32 6.45 22.42
CA LYS A 192 16.35 7.41 22.94
C LYS A 192 14.98 7.20 22.31
N VAL A 193 14.92 6.96 21.00
CA VAL A 193 13.65 6.69 20.30
C VAL A 193 13.04 5.40 20.80
N ASN A 194 13.81 4.32 20.92
CA ASN A 194 13.36 3.04 21.45
C ASN A 194 12.82 3.12 22.90
N SER A 195 13.25 4.12 23.67
CA SER A 195 12.76 4.34 25.04
C SER A 195 11.43 5.10 25.13
N ILE A 196 10.90 5.60 24.01
CA ILE A 196 9.63 6.32 23.97
C ILE A 196 8.49 5.32 24.01
N ASN A 197 7.53 5.54 24.93
CA ASN A 197 6.35 4.69 25.00
C ASN A 197 5.53 4.75 23.70
N GLY A 198 5.20 3.58 23.16
CA GLY A 198 4.47 3.43 21.88
C GLY A 198 5.39 3.27 20.67
N ILE A 199 6.70 3.31 20.83
CA ILE A 199 7.65 2.87 19.80
C ILE A 199 7.81 1.36 19.92
N GLU A 200 7.42 0.66 18.87
CA GLU A 200 7.50 -0.81 18.82
C GLU A 200 8.80 -1.27 18.16
N HIS A 201 9.31 -0.48 17.22
CA HIS A 201 10.50 -0.85 16.45
C HIS A 201 11.16 0.38 15.79
N VAL A 202 12.51 0.38 15.71
CA VAL A 202 13.32 1.40 15.02
C VAL A 202 14.33 0.70 14.11
#